data_b3d3bf46f8e8c868ccd7732796cbfcd8
#
_entry.id   b3d3bf46f8e8c868ccd7732796cbfcd8
#
_cell.length_a   1.000
_cell.length_b   1.000
_cell.length_c   1.000
_cell.angle_alpha   90.00
_cell.angle_beta   90.00
_cell.angle_gamma   90.00
#
_symmetry.space_group_name_H-M   'P 1'
#
loop_
_entity.id
_entity.type
_entity.pdbx_description
1 polymer ?
#
loop_
_entity_poly.entity_id
_entity_poly.type
_entity_poly.pdbx_seq_one_letter_code
_entity_poly.pdbx_strand_id
1 'polypeptide(L)'
;MGPFVRILQVIHQFPPYSSQGSEVYCYNLSKWLSARDDVRVFHVSNTARRRPHRLTRETYDGLQTLHCVDGGEYSRIADWPNAFLREAFQMALDECAPEIVHFHNFVSLGDDLVSTARASGAAVVYTLHDFGLICPNMYLLRTDGKLCDKEDPEFFQDCCPVLVRTNGGSRPVLGARVPSLARWRVYANQQPRPALRMALKAAVGVAEQLGGDPAHTDVARKRDFFMTQTRRIFRDADLFLAPSEFLRQRYVSCGVPSEKIVYTRYGMRPFSRVAREGATERLAFGYIGALHAQKGVELLLEAFRGLGDRADLHIYGSAFGSPISENYWRRINDGQETSVVFHGAYDNQRIGAILGSLDVVVVPSLWYENSPLTIQEAFIGGVPVITANRGGMAELVRDGVDGLHFRLGDAADLREKMLHLVEHRDV
;
A
#
# COMPACT_ATOMS: atom_id res chain seq x y z
N MET A 1 -22.05 -32.16 -4.44
CA MET A 1 -21.30 -30.90 -4.70
C MET A 1 -22.34 -29.89 -5.12
N GLY A 2 -22.33 -28.70 -4.46
CA GLY A 2 -23.15 -27.57 -4.91
C GLY A 2 -22.71 -27.06 -6.28
N PRO A 3 -23.51 -26.22 -6.94
CA PRO A 3 -23.11 -25.64 -8.21
C PRO A 3 -21.83 -24.80 -8.02
N PHE A 4 -20.92 -24.85 -9.00
CA PHE A 4 -19.73 -23.98 -9.02
C PHE A 4 -20.18 -22.52 -9.13
N VAL A 5 -19.58 -21.65 -8.31
CA VAL A 5 -19.81 -20.20 -8.39
C VAL A 5 -18.78 -19.62 -9.37
N ARG A 6 -19.22 -18.79 -10.29
CA ARG A 6 -18.33 -18.07 -11.21
C ARG A 6 -17.90 -16.75 -10.56
N ILE A 7 -16.60 -16.61 -10.34
CA ILE A 7 -15.99 -15.48 -9.64
C ILE A 7 -14.99 -14.77 -10.56
N LEU A 8 -15.18 -13.46 -10.75
CA LEU A 8 -14.21 -12.61 -11.42
C LEU A 8 -13.49 -11.76 -10.38
N GLN A 9 -12.21 -12.06 -10.14
CA GLN A 9 -11.32 -11.22 -9.32
C GLN A 9 -10.84 -10.05 -10.16
N VAL A 10 -10.87 -8.83 -9.61
CA VAL A 10 -10.49 -7.61 -10.32
C VAL A 10 -9.41 -6.87 -9.51
N ILE A 11 -8.24 -6.70 -10.11
CA ILE A 11 -7.10 -6.07 -9.45
C ILE A 11 -6.27 -5.24 -10.45
N HIS A 12 -5.58 -4.20 -9.94
CA HIS A 12 -4.77 -3.30 -10.78
C HIS A 12 -3.53 -3.97 -11.38
N GLN A 13 -2.92 -4.93 -10.70
CA GLN A 13 -1.79 -5.75 -11.16
C GLN A 13 -1.88 -7.17 -10.58
N PHE A 14 -1.19 -8.11 -11.21
CA PHE A 14 -1.22 -9.52 -10.80
C PHE A 14 0.13 -10.18 -11.13
N PRO A 15 0.54 -11.24 -10.42
CA PRO A 15 1.73 -12.01 -10.81
C PRO A 15 1.63 -12.56 -12.24
N PRO A 16 2.75 -12.66 -12.99
CA PRO A 16 4.13 -12.36 -12.59
C PRO A 16 4.51 -10.87 -12.69
N TYR A 17 3.60 -9.97 -13.06
CA TYR A 17 3.88 -8.56 -13.33
C TYR A 17 4.10 -7.73 -12.05
N SER A 18 3.48 -8.14 -10.94
CA SER A 18 3.65 -7.54 -9.62
C SER A 18 3.33 -8.57 -8.52
N SER A 19 4.02 -8.45 -7.39
CA SER A 19 3.86 -9.33 -6.22
C SER A 19 3.96 -8.56 -4.90
N GLN A 20 3.22 -7.46 -4.80
CA GLN A 20 3.05 -6.72 -3.54
C GLN A 20 1.94 -7.36 -2.70
N GLY A 21 1.63 -6.80 -1.53
CA GLY A 21 0.71 -7.41 -0.57
C GLY A 21 -0.69 -7.70 -1.14
N SER A 22 -1.31 -6.75 -1.84
CA SER A 22 -2.65 -6.93 -2.42
C SER A 22 -2.67 -7.97 -3.53
N GLU A 23 -1.64 -8.00 -4.37
CA GLU A 23 -1.51 -8.95 -5.49
C GLU A 23 -1.27 -10.36 -4.99
N VAL A 24 -0.40 -10.52 -3.98
CA VAL A 24 -0.15 -11.81 -3.32
C VAL A 24 -1.43 -12.32 -2.64
N TYR A 25 -2.17 -11.44 -1.97
CA TYR A 25 -3.45 -11.82 -1.37
C TYR A 25 -4.47 -12.26 -2.43
N CYS A 26 -4.67 -11.46 -3.48
CA CYS A 26 -5.59 -11.79 -4.57
C CYS A 26 -5.21 -13.14 -5.23
N TYR A 27 -3.92 -13.35 -5.49
CA TYR A 27 -3.42 -14.63 -6.02
C TYR A 27 -3.73 -15.80 -5.08
N ASN A 28 -3.38 -15.70 -3.81
CA ASN A 28 -3.61 -16.78 -2.83
C ASN A 28 -5.10 -17.10 -2.69
N LEU A 29 -5.96 -16.07 -2.62
CA LEU A 29 -7.40 -16.22 -2.57
C LEU A 29 -7.94 -16.89 -3.83
N SER A 30 -7.51 -16.45 -5.02
CA SER A 30 -7.92 -17.02 -6.30
C SER A 30 -7.53 -18.49 -6.41
N LYS A 31 -6.32 -18.85 -5.98
CA LYS A 31 -5.85 -20.25 -5.94
C LYS A 31 -6.68 -21.12 -5.01
N TRP A 32 -7.01 -20.59 -3.83
CA TRP A 32 -7.81 -21.33 -2.86
C TRP A 32 -9.26 -21.54 -3.35
N LEU A 33 -9.87 -20.51 -3.91
CA LEU A 33 -11.22 -20.57 -4.48
C LEU A 33 -11.29 -21.49 -5.70
N SER A 34 -10.28 -21.44 -6.58
CA SER A 34 -10.25 -22.26 -7.82
C SER A 34 -10.24 -23.77 -7.60
N ALA A 35 -10.01 -24.22 -6.36
CA ALA A 35 -10.16 -25.63 -5.99
C ALA A 35 -11.63 -26.10 -5.96
N ARG A 36 -12.60 -25.15 -5.92
CA ARG A 36 -14.04 -25.44 -5.77
C ARG A 36 -14.94 -24.66 -6.72
N ASP A 37 -14.44 -23.55 -7.28
CA ASP A 37 -15.22 -22.58 -8.03
C ASP A 37 -14.53 -22.23 -9.36
N ASP A 38 -15.27 -21.68 -10.34
CA ASP A 38 -14.69 -21.12 -11.58
C ASP A 38 -14.20 -19.72 -11.30
N VAL A 39 -12.89 -19.59 -11.11
CA VAL A 39 -12.23 -18.32 -10.76
C VAL A 39 -11.39 -17.81 -11.91
N ARG A 40 -11.66 -16.59 -12.34
CA ARG A 40 -10.86 -15.86 -13.33
C ARG A 40 -10.38 -14.54 -12.75
N VAL A 41 -9.27 -14.03 -13.28
CA VAL A 41 -8.67 -12.78 -12.79
C VAL A 41 -8.59 -11.77 -13.93
N PHE A 42 -9.25 -10.63 -13.76
CA PHE A 42 -9.06 -9.46 -14.61
C PHE A 42 -8.05 -8.53 -13.94
N HIS A 43 -6.97 -8.25 -14.64
CA HIS A 43 -5.95 -7.33 -14.12
C HIS A 43 -5.43 -6.38 -15.18
N VAL A 44 -4.91 -5.23 -14.73
CA VAL A 44 -4.42 -4.15 -15.59
C VAL A 44 -2.93 -3.99 -15.36
N SER A 45 -2.16 -3.78 -16.41
CA SER A 45 -0.79 -3.30 -16.28
C SER A 45 -0.56 -2.06 -17.14
N ASN A 46 -0.05 -1.02 -16.52
CA ASN A 46 0.39 0.18 -17.23
C ASN A 46 1.83 0.00 -17.65
N THR A 47 2.03 -0.66 -18.78
CA THR A 47 3.36 -0.75 -19.36
C THR A 47 3.69 0.53 -20.10
N ALA A 48 4.90 1.09 -19.79
CA ALA A 48 5.41 2.32 -20.32
C ALA A 48 5.02 2.62 -21.79
N ARG A 49 4.33 3.72 -21.97
CA ARG A 49 4.34 4.75 -23.02
C ARG A 49 4.29 4.39 -24.51
N ARG A 50 4.26 3.15 -24.96
CA ARG A 50 4.29 2.84 -26.42
C ARG A 50 3.64 1.53 -26.84
N ARG A 51 2.89 0.85 -25.99
CA ARG A 51 2.17 -0.35 -26.41
C ARG A 51 0.72 -0.01 -26.74
N PRO A 52 0.16 -0.54 -27.82
CA PRO A 52 -1.26 -0.38 -28.08
C PRO A 52 -2.07 -1.04 -26.97
N HIS A 53 -3.22 -0.45 -26.65
CA HIS A 53 -4.22 -1.06 -25.77
C HIS A 53 -4.49 -2.50 -26.23
N ARG A 54 -4.42 -3.43 -25.27
CA ARG A 54 -4.57 -4.86 -25.57
C ARG A 54 -5.22 -5.60 -24.42
N LEU A 55 -6.21 -6.42 -24.71
CA LEU A 55 -6.72 -7.45 -23.81
C LEU A 55 -6.16 -8.80 -24.25
N THR A 56 -5.43 -9.47 -23.36
CA THR A 56 -4.86 -10.80 -23.59
C THR A 56 -5.42 -11.81 -22.61
N ARG A 57 -5.54 -13.05 -23.05
CA ARG A 57 -5.90 -14.19 -22.22
C ARG A 57 -4.64 -14.97 -21.92
N GLU A 58 -4.35 -15.15 -20.65
CA GLU A 58 -3.12 -15.77 -20.18
C GLU A 58 -3.46 -16.82 -19.11
N THR A 59 -2.52 -17.67 -18.80
CA THR A 59 -2.64 -18.60 -17.68
C THR A 59 -1.43 -18.41 -16.77
N TYR A 60 -1.68 -18.13 -15.49
CA TYR A 60 -0.64 -18.03 -14.50
C TYR A 60 -0.90 -19.06 -13.39
N ASP A 61 0.02 -19.99 -13.22
CA ASP A 61 -0.09 -21.08 -12.23
C ASP A 61 -1.47 -21.77 -12.22
N GLY A 62 -2.01 -22.05 -13.41
CA GLY A 62 -3.32 -22.70 -13.60
C GLY A 62 -4.54 -21.79 -13.45
N LEU A 63 -4.37 -20.53 -13.07
CA LEU A 63 -5.45 -19.53 -13.07
C LEU A 63 -5.59 -18.90 -14.45
N GLN A 64 -6.82 -18.81 -14.95
CA GLN A 64 -7.14 -18.07 -16.18
C GLN A 64 -7.14 -16.57 -15.87
N THR A 65 -6.37 -15.79 -16.63
CA THR A 65 -6.27 -14.36 -16.45
C THR A 65 -6.63 -13.60 -17.72
N LEU A 66 -7.30 -12.47 -17.54
CA LEU A 66 -7.65 -11.49 -18.55
C LEU A 66 -6.79 -10.25 -18.29
N HIS A 67 -5.69 -10.15 -19.00
CA HIS A 67 -4.70 -9.09 -18.81
C HIS A 67 -4.99 -7.92 -19.74
N CYS A 68 -5.41 -6.80 -19.16
CA CYS A 68 -5.62 -5.54 -19.86
C CYS A 68 -4.33 -4.71 -19.83
N VAL A 69 -3.67 -4.62 -20.98
CA VAL A 69 -2.52 -3.73 -21.16
C VAL A 69 -3.01 -2.38 -21.62
N ASP A 70 -2.99 -1.40 -20.71
CA ASP A 70 -3.35 -0.01 -21.01
C ASP A 70 -2.08 0.82 -21.23
N GLY A 71 -2.00 1.49 -22.37
CA GLY A 71 -0.91 2.42 -22.72
C GLY A 71 -1.02 3.79 -22.05
N GLY A 72 -2.01 3.98 -21.17
CA GLY A 72 -2.24 5.22 -20.43
C GLY A 72 -1.19 5.52 -19.38
N GLU A 73 -1.15 6.78 -18.91
CA GLU A 73 -0.34 7.14 -17.76
C GLU A 73 -0.94 6.53 -16.49
N TYR A 74 -0.07 5.99 -15.61
CA TYR A 74 -0.48 5.53 -14.30
C TYR A 74 -1.01 6.71 -13.48
N SER A 75 -2.32 6.75 -13.25
CA SER A 75 -2.96 7.69 -12.34
C SER A 75 -3.51 6.95 -11.12
N ARG A 76 -3.19 7.43 -9.93
CA ARG A 76 -3.77 6.91 -8.68
C ARG A 76 -5.23 7.32 -8.52
N ILE A 77 -5.57 8.44 -9.15
CA ILE A 77 -6.93 8.94 -9.28
C ILE A 77 -7.20 8.87 -10.78
N ALA A 78 -8.08 7.98 -11.20
CA ALA A 78 -8.52 7.90 -12.58
C ALA A 78 -9.24 9.24 -12.89
N ASP A 79 -8.52 10.16 -13.51
CA ASP A 79 -9.04 11.49 -13.83
C ASP A 79 -10.17 11.42 -14.88
N TRP A 80 -10.31 10.28 -15.58
CA TRP A 80 -11.27 10.12 -16.68
C TRP A 80 -11.71 8.67 -16.84
N PRO A 81 -12.97 8.42 -17.26
CA PRO A 81 -13.41 7.10 -17.71
C PRO A 81 -12.50 6.64 -18.86
N ASN A 82 -11.80 5.55 -18.66
CA ASN A 82 -11.01 4.92 -19.71
C ASN A 82 -11.93 4.02 -20.54
N ALA A 83 -12.31 4.48 -21.74
CA ALA A 83 -13.23 3.75 -22.60
C ALA A 83 -12.71 2.35 -22.95
N PHE A 84 -11.40 2.21 -23.22
CA PHE A 84 -10.80 0.91 -23.53
C PHE A 84 -10.87 -0.03 -22.31
N LEU A 85 -10.55 0.45 -21.12
CA LEU A 85 -10.61 -0.35 -19.90
C LEU A 85 -12.04 -0.84 -19.65
N ARG A 86 -13.05 0.02 -19.86
CA ARG A 86 -14.46 -0.33 -19.72
C ARG A 86 -14.87 -1.39 -20.73
N GLU A 87 -14.50 -1.23 -22.00
CA GLU A 87 -14.78 -2.22 -23.06
C GLU A 87 -14.11 -3.56 -22.74
N ALA A 88 -12.82 -3.54 -22.33
CA ALA A 88 -12.11 -4.75 -21.95
C ALA A 88 -12.75 -5.44 -20.72
N PHE A 89 -13.22 -4.65 -19.76
CA PHE A 89 -13.93 -5.19 -18.61
C PHE A 89 -15.30 -5.75 -18.95
N GLN A 90 -16.05 -5.07 -19.85
CA GLN A 90 -17.32 -5.61 -20.36
C GLN A 90 -17.11 -6.93 -21.07
N MET A 91 -16.08 -7.05 -21.91
CA MET A 91 -15.72 -8.32 -22.56
C MET A 91 -15.41 -9.42 -21.53
N ALA A 92 -14.74 -9.06 -20.43
CA ALA A 92 -14.48 -10.01 -19.35
C ALA A 92 -15.76 -10.45 -18.64
N LEU A 93 -16.71 -9.55 -18.40
CA LEU A 93 -18.02 -9.87 -17.83
C LEU A 93 -18.82 -10.78 -18.76
N ASP A 94 -18.85 -10.48 -20.06
CA ASP A 94 -19.58 -11.27 -21.06
C ASP A 94 -19.00 -12.69 -21.20
N GLU A 95 -17.66 -12.81 -21.16
CA GLU A 95 -16.95 -14.09 -21.27
C GLU A 95 -17.08 -14.96 -20.02
N CYS A 96 -16.98 -14.33 -18.84
CA CYS A 96 -16.98 -15.05 -17.55
C CYS A 96 -18.39 -15.25 -17.00
N ALA A 97 -19.35 -14.40 -17.37
CA ALA A 97 -20.70 -14.34 -16.81
C ALA A 97 -20.70 -14.55 -15.28
N PRO A 98 -19.93 -13.72 -14.51
CA PRO A 98 -19.67 -13.98 -13.12
C PRO A 98 -20.92 -13.78 -12.26
N GLU A 99 -21.06 -14.59 -11.21
CA GLU A 99 -22.07 -14.39 -10.15
C GLU A 99 -21.52 -13.44 -9.07
N ILE A 100 -20.18 -13.41 -8.92
CA ILE A 100 -19.49 -12.50 -8.02
C ILE A 100 -18.37 -11.78 -8.78
N VAL A 101 -18.32 -10.47 -8.66
CA VAL A 101 -17.16 -9.65 -9.05
C VAL A 101 -16.49 -9.12 -7.80
N HIS A 102 -15.23 -9.49 -7.59
CA HIS A 102 -14.50 -9.16 -6.38
C HIS A 102 -13.34 -8.21 -6.68
N PHE A 103 -13.46 -6.97 -6.24
CA PHE A 103 -12.46 -5.93 -6.40
C PHE A 103 -11.44 -5.94 -5.25
N HIS A 104 -10.14 -5.76 -5.58
CA HIS A 104 -9.04 -5.76 -4.61
C HIS A 104 -8.32 -4.44 -4.49
N ASN A 105 -8.38 -3.59 -5.49
CA ASN A 105 -7.73 -2.30 -5.47
C ASN A 105 -8.32 -1.40 -6.56
N PHE A 106 -8.26 -0.08 -6.34
CA PHE A 106 -8.83 0.88 -7.28
C PHE A 106 -7.78 1.68 -8.06
N VAL A 107 -6.50 1.40 -7.83
CA VAL A 107 -5.41 2.04 -8.58
C VAL A 107 -5.56 1.68 -10.06
N SER A 108 -5.65 2.68 -10.92
CA SER A 108 -5.85 2.53 -12.37
C SER A 108 -7.15 1.85 -12.80
N LEU A 109 -8.09 1.61 -11.87
CA LEU A 109 -9.43 1.10 -12.15
C LEU A 109 -10.43 2.23 -11.90
N GLY A 110 -11.30 2.55 -12.85
CA GLY A 110 -12.34 3.57 -12.67
C GLY A 110 -13.52 3.08 -11.80
N ASP A 111 -14.24 3.98 -11.17
CA ASP A 111 -15.48 3.70 -10.42
C ASP A 111 -16.59 3.12 -11.31
N ASP A 112 -16.52 3.39 -12.60
CA ASP A 112 -17.42 2.87 -13.61
C ASP A 112 -17.36 1.35 -13.76
N LEU A 113 -16.23 0.70 -13.42
CA LEU A 113 -16.13 -0.76 -13.42
C LEU A 113 -17.04 -1.39 -12.35
N VAL A 114 -17.15 -0.76 -11.17
CA VAL A 114 -18.05 -1.23 -10.10
C VAL A 114 -19.50 -1.13 -10.52
N SER A 115 -19.89 0.03 -11.09
CA SER A 115 -21.24 0.23 -11.61
C SER A 115 -21.55 -0.73 -12.76
N THR A 116 -20.57 -1.02 -13.63
CA THR A 116 -20.71 -1.97 -14.76
C THR A 116 -20.89 -3.40 -14.23
N ALA A 117 -20.10 -3.81 -13.23
CA ALA A 117 -20.25 -5.11 -12.58
C ALA A 117 -21.64 -5.28 -11.96
N ARG A 118 -22.10 -4.27 -11.23
CA ARG A 118 -23.47 -4.29 -10.67
C ARG A 118 -24.56 -4.37 -11.74
N ALA A 119 -24.39 -3.64 -12.84
CA ALA A 119 -25.36 -3.65 -13.96
C ALA A 119 -25.41 -5.01 -14.68
N SER A 120 -24.35 -5.82 -14.62
CA SER A 120 -24.36 -7.19 -15.16
C SER A 120 -25.18 -8.18 -14.31
N GLY A 121 -25.64 -7.78 -13.12
CA GLY A 121 -26.38 -8.63 -12.18
C GLY A 121 -25.49 -9.42 -11.21
N ALA A 122 -24.16 -9.28 -11.29
CA ALA A 122 -23.25 -9.90 -10.35
C ALA A 122 -23.30 -9.22 -8.97
N ALA A 123 -23.09 -10.01 -7.91
CA ALA A 123 -22.82 -9.46 -6.59
C ALA A 123 -21.42 -8.82 -6.56
N VAL A 124 -21.32 -7.61 -6.03
CA VAL A 124 -20.07 -6.85 -5.99
C VAL A 124 -19.46 -6.86 -4.61
N VAL A 125 -18.29 -7.49 -4.49
CA VAL A 125 -17.50 -7.56 -3.25
C VAL A 125 -16.24 -6.72 -3.41
N TYR A 126 -15.81 -6.07 -2.34
CA TYR A 126 -14.61 -5.25 -2.33
C TYR A 126 -13.74 -5.56 -1.10
N THR A 127 -12.51 -6.03 -1.30
CA THR A 127 -11.53 -6.13 -0.21
C THR A 127 -10.74 -4.84 -0.08
N LEU A 128 -10.77 -4.25 1.10
CA LEU A 128 -10.07 -3.02 1.44
C LEU A 128 -8.62 -3.32 1.82
N HIS A 129 -7.67 -3.06 0.92
CA HIS A 129 -6.24 -3.27 1.19
C HIS A 129 -5.54 -2.05 1.77
N ASP A 130 -6.10 -0.88 1.54
CA ASP A 130 -5.54 0.42 1.92
C ASP A 130 -6.64 1.46 2.16
N PHE A 131 -6.26 2.72 2.28
CA PHE A 131 -7.18 3.84 2.45
C PHE A 131 -7.54 4.53 1.12
N GLY A 132 -7.29 3.89 -0.03
CA GLY A 132 -7.37 4.52 -1.35
C GLY A 132 -8.75 5.06 -1.73
N LEU A 133 -9.84 4.52 -1.17
CA LEU A 133 -11.19 5.04 -1.38
C LEU A 133 -11.54 6.22 -0.47
N ILE A 134 -10.80 6.45 0.61
CA ILE A 134 -11.05 7.54 1.57
C ILE A 134 -9.90 8.53 1.67
N CYS A 135 -8.77 8.24 1.05
CA CYS A 135 -7.58 9.08 1.04
C CYS A 135 -6.90 9.02 -0.33
N PRO A 136 -6.83 10.13 -1.10
CA PRO A 136 -6.17 10.15 -2.40
C PRO A 136 -4.68 9.78 -2.34
N ASN A 137 -4.05 9.90 -1.16
CA ASN A 137 -2.68 9.47 -0.92
C ASN A 137 -2.56 7.97 -0.57
N MET A 138 -3.67 7.28 -0.33
CA MET A 138 -3.77 5.87 0.06
C MET A 138 -3.17 5.52 1.44
N TYR A 139 -2.46 6.44 2.10
CA TYR A 139 -1.64 6.15 3.28
C TYR A 139 -2.09 6.83 4.56
N LEU A 140 -3.11 7.70 4.51
CA LEU A 140 -3.47 8.61 5.61
C LEU A 140 -2.23 9.36 6.16
N LEU A 141 -1.35 9.76 5.26
CA LEU A 141 -0.18 10.59 5.57
C LEU A 141 -0.38 11.99 5.00
N ARG A 142 -0.17 12.98 5.84
CA ARG A 142 -0.17 14.39 5.46
C ARG A 142 1.10 14.74 4.69
N THR A 143 1.10 15.88 4.01
CA THR A 143 2.28 16.39 3.28
C THR A 143 3.44 16.78 4.18
N ASP A 144 3.17 17.01 5.47
CA ASP A 144 4.19 17.25 6.50
C ASP A 144 4.77 15.97 7.11
N GLY A 145 4.36 14.80 6.59
CA GLY A 145 4.79 13.47 7.05
C GLY A 145 4.06 12.97 8.29
N LYS A 146 3.14 13.74 8.86
CA LYS A 146 2.35 13.32 10.02
C LYS A 146 1.18 12.43 9.59
N LEU A 147 0.76 11.56 10.50
CA LEU A 147 -0.44 10.77 10.30
C LEU A 147 -1.68 11.65 10.25
N CYS A 148 -2.65 11.20 9.45
CA CYS A 148 -3.95 11.81 9.34
C CYS A 148 -4.92 11.09 10.28
N ASP A 149 -5.22 11.71 11.42
CA ASP A 149 -6.15 11.16 12.41
C ASP A 149 -7.59 11.61 12.22
N LYS A 150 -7.84 12.47 11.24
CA LYS A 150 -9.19 13.01 11.04
C LYS A 150 -10.15 11.97 10.48
N GLU A 151 -11.38 12.01 10.95
CA GLU A 151 -12.46 11.07 10.63
C GLU A 151 -13.46 11.64 9.60
N ASP A 152 -13.31 12.91 9.21
CA ASP A 152 -14.24 13.65 8.37
C ASP A 152 -13.77 13.69 6.90
N PRO A 153 -14.62 13.30 5.93
CA PRO A 153 -14.30 13.41 4.51
C PRO A 153 -14.18 14.85 3.98
N GLU A 154 -14.72 15.86 4.66
CA GLU A 154 -14.49 17.29 4.27
C GLU A 154 -13.05 17.75 4.47
N PHE A 155 -12.28 16.95 5.06
CA PHE A 155 -10.93 17.05 5.51
C PHE A 155 -9.86 17.21 4.43
N PHE A 156 -10.13 16.85 3.19
CA PHE A 156 -9.19 16.96 2.07
C PHE A 156 -8.71 18.40 1.76
N GLN A 157 -9.25 19.41 2.45
CA GLN A 157 -8.95 20.81 2.14
C GLN A 157 -7.49 21.18 2.43
N ASP A 158 -6.88 20.62 3.49
CA ASP A 158 -5.56 21.06 3.97
C ASP A 158 -4.38 20.21 3.48
N CYS A 159 -4.56 18.89 3.31
CA CYS A 159 -3.45 17.98 3.00
C CYS A 159 -3.44 17.46 1.56
N CYS A 160 -4.59 17.31 0.92
CA CYS A 160 -4.70 16.74 -0.42
C CYS A 160 -4.40 17.70 -1.58
N PRO A 161 -4.48 19.04 -1.47
CA PRO A 161 -4.14 19.93 -2.56
C PRO A 161 -2.77 19.69 -3.19
N VAL A 162 -1.76 19.40 -2.37
CA VAL A 162 -0.40 19.12 -2.85
C VAL A 162 -0.29 17.75 -3.50
N LEU A 163 -0.99 16.74 -2.96
CA LEU A 163 -0.97 15.37 -3.47
C LEU A 163 -1.73 15.22 -4.79
N VAL A 164 -2.86 15.88 -4.90
CA VAL A 164 -3.63 15.94 -6.15
C VAL A 164 -2.82 16.65 -7.26
N ARG A 165 -1.91 17.57 -6.89
CA ARG A 165 -1.00 18.25 -7.84
C ARG A 165 0.21 17.38 -8.24
N THR A 166 0.68 16.49 -7.36
CA THR A 166 1.93 15.73 -7.57
C THR A 166 1.71 14.31 -8.08
N ASN A 167 0.49 13.81 -8.08
CA ASN A 167 0.15 12.46 -8.55
C ASN A 167 0.09 12.30 -10.09
N GLY A 168 0.36 13.33 -10.84
CA GLY A 168 0.80 13.18 -12.23
C GLY A 168 2.28 12.87 -12.22
N GLY A 169 2.64 11.65 -12.56
CA GLY A 169 3.96 11.05 -12.61
C GLY A 169 5.17 11.98 -12.51
N SER A 170 6.27 11.49 -12.06
CA SER A 170 7.56 12.15 -11.76
C SER A 170 8.21 12.95 -12.91
N ARG A 171 7.42 13.64 -13.73
CA ARG A 171 7.86 14.70 -14.64
C ARG A 171 6.79 15.78 -14.73
N PRO A 172 7.15 17.06 -14.57
CA PRO A 172 6.25 18.13 -14.97
C PRO A 172 5.96 17.94 -16.47
N VAL A 173 4.68 17.86 -16.83
CA VAL A 173 4.26 17.86 -18.23
C VAL A 173 4.77 19.17 -18.84
N LEU A 174 5.82 19.06 -19.64
CA LEU A 174 6.34 20.15 -20.44
C LEU A 174 5.33 20.46 -21.57
N GLY A 175 4.25 21.14 -21.23
CA GLY A 175 3.18 21.42 -22.19
C GLY A 175 2.06 22.33 -21.66
N ALA A 176 1.85 22.39 -20.38
CA ALA A 176 0.90 23.33 -19.78
C ALA A 176 1.58 24.70 -19.62
N ARG A 177 1.32 25.61 -20.55
CA ARG A 177 1.70 27.02 -20.51
C ARG A 177 0.86 27.75 -19.45
N VAL A 178 1.11 27.52 -18.19
CA VAL A 178 0.91 28.51 -17.10
C VAL A 178 1.90 28.16 -15.99
N PRO A 179 2.80 29.06 -15.59
CA PRO A 179 3.59 28.87 -14.39
C PRO A 179 2.63 29.01 -13.22
N SER A 180 2.18 27.89 -12.64
CA SER A 180 1.39 27.95 -11.42
C SER A 180 2.21 28.61 -10.32
N LEU A 181 1.60 29.44 -9.50
CA LEU A 181 2.21 30.09 -8.32
C LEU A 181 2.93 29.06 -7.43
N ALA A 182 2.49 27.79 -7.43
CA ALA A 182 3.16 26.67 -6.79
C ALA A 182 4.57 26.38 -7.33
N ARG A 183 4.82 26.51 -8.66
CA ARG A 183 6.17 26.38 -9.25
C ARG A 183 7.07 27.50 -8.79
N TRP A 184 6.55 28.72 -8.67
CA TRP A 184 7.27 29.86 -8.14
C TRP A 184 7.58 29.71 -6.65
N ARG A 185 6.70 29.11 -5.85
CA ARG A 185 6.98 28.76 -4.45
C ARG A 185 8.12 27.76 -4.32
N VAL A 186 8.11 26.69 -5.12
CA VAL A 186 9.20 25.69 -5.14
C VAL A 186 10.50 26.34 -5.58
N TYR A 187 10.46 27.11 -6.67
CA TYR A 187 11.61 27.85 -7.16
C TYR A 187 12.14 28.87 -6.14
N ALA A 188 11.26 29.63 -5.49
CA ALA A 188 11.64 30.56 -4.43
C ALA A 188 12.32 29.85 -3.24
N ASN A 189 11.85 28.65 -2.85
CA ASN A 189 12.45 27.89 -1.76
C ASN A 189 13.84 27.34 -2.08
N GLN A 190 14.14 27.13 -3.36
CA GLN A 190 15.44 26.60 -3.85
C GLN A 190 16.50 27.69 -4.09
N GLN A 191 16.14 28.98 -3.96
CA GLN A 191 17.10 30.05 -4.20
C GLN A 191 18.16 30.13 -3.07
N PRO A 192 19.45 30.14 -3.41
CA PRO A 192 20.55 30.21 -2.42
C PRO A 192 20.69 31.58 -1.76
N ARG A 193 20.12 32.65 -2.36
CA ARG A 193 20.20 34.03 -1.87
C ARG A 193 18.99 34.38 -1.02
N PRO A 194 19.15 34.65 0.30
CA PRO A 194 18.02 34.88 1.23
C PRO A 194 17.09 36.02 0.80
N ALA A 195 17.66 37.13 0.31
CA ALA A 195 16.90 38.29 -0.15
C ALA A 195 16.02 37.99 -1.37
N LEU A 196 16.55 37.28 -2.38
CA LEU A 196 15.80 36.85 -3.56
C LEU A 196 14.70 35.84 -3.18
N ARG A 197 14.99 34.95 -2.27
CA ARG A 197 14.01 33.99 -1.74
C ARG A 197 12.84 34.69 -1.04
N MET A 198 13.14 35.74 -0.25
CA MET A 198 12.12 36.52 0.47
C MET A 198 11.28 37.37 -0.49
N ALA A 199 11.90 38.02 -1.48
CA ALA A 199 11.20 38.78 -2.50
C ALA A 199 10.25 37.90 -3.36
N LEU A 200 10.71 36.73 -3.78
CA LEU A 200 9.89 35.79 -4.55
C LEU A 200 8.72 35.24 -3.73
N LYS A 201 8.92 34.97 -2.43
CA LYS A 201 7.83 34.56 -1.53
C LYS A 201 6.78 35.65 -1.35
N ALA A 202 7.20 36.91 -1.19
CA ALA A 202 6.31 38.05 -1.08
C ALA A 202 5.50 38.25 -2.37
N ALA A 203 6.15 38.16 -3.55
CA ALA A 203 5.49 38.27 -4.85
C ALA A 203 4.44 37.17 -5.09
N VAL A 204 4.76 35.93 -4.69
CA VAL A 204 3.81 34.81 -4.72
C VAL A 204 2.62 35.07 -3.80
N GLY A 205 2.85 35.55 -2.58
CA GLY A 205 1.79 35.88 -1.62
C GLY A 205 0.85 36.97 -2.11
N VAL A 206 1.38 38.03 -2.73
CA VAL A 206 0.56 39.10 -3.34
C VAL A 206 -0.25 38.56 -4.54
N ALA A 207 0.33 37.74 -5.39
CA ALA A 207 -0.36 37.13 -6.53
C ALA A 207 -1.50 36.18 -6.08
N GLU A 208 -1.33 35.50 -4.96
CA GLU A 208 -2.37 34.66 -4.35
C GLU A 208 -3.53 35.46 -3.78
N GLN A 209 -3.29 36.68 -3.30
CA GLN A 209 -4.32 37.59 -2.78
C GLN A 209 -5.12 38.31 -3.88
N LEU A 210 -4.50 38.53 -5.05
CA LEU A 210 -5.11 39.31 -6.14
C LEU A 210 -5.82 38.48 -7.21
N GLY A 211 -5.56 37.20 -7.30
CA GLY A 211 -6.17 36.31 -8.28
C GLY A 211 -6.53 35.00 -7.65
N GLY A 212 -7.79 34.64 -7.62
CA GLY A 212 -8.19 33.26 -7.27
C GLY A 212 -7.33 32.28 -8.05
N ASP A 213 -6.47 31.52 -7.38
CA ASP A 213 -5.50 30.61 -8.02
C ASP A 213 -6.26 29.57 -8.88
N PRO A 214 -6.09 29.54 -10.21
CA PRO A 214 -6.72 28.51 -11.06
C PRO A 214 -6.38 27.08 -10.59
N ALA A 215 -5.26 26.92 -9.85
CA ALA A 215 -4.89 25.66 -9.24
C ALA A 215 -5.79 25.29 -8.04
N HIS A 216 -6.41 26.24 -7.33
CA HIS A 216 -7.39 25.95 -6.29
C HIS A 216 -8.69 25.36 -6.87
N THR A 217 -9.14 25.90 -8.00
CA THR A 217 -10.32 25.37 -8.72
C THR A 217 -10.07 23.97 -9.28
N ASP A 218 -8.85 23.68 -9.74
CA ASP A 218 -8.49 22.34 -10.23
C ASP A 218 -8.41 21.31 -9.09
N VAL A 219 -7.89 21.71 -7.94
CA VAL A 219 -7.82 20.86 -6.74
C VAL A 219 -9.21 20.55 -6.19
N ALA A 220 -10.07 21.57 -6.09
CA ALA A 220 -11.45 21.39 -5.62
C ALA A 220 -12.21 20.45 -6.56
N ARG A 221 -12.11 20.65 -7.87
CA ARG A 221 -12.73 19.77 -8.88
C ARG A 221 -12.25 18.32 -8.78
N LYS A 222 -10.95 18.09 -8.61
CA LYS A 222 -10.38 16.74 -8.46
C LYS A 222 -10.82 16.08 -7.15
N ARG A 223 -10.90 16.85 -6.07
CA ARG A 223 -11.46 16.38 -4.81
C ARG A 223 -12.93 15.97 -4.97
N ASP A 224 -13.75 16.84 -5.56
CA ASP A 224 -15.18 16.58 -5.73
C ASP A 224 -15.40 15.37 -6.65
N PHE A 225 -14.56 15.21 -7.66
CA PHE A 225 -14.56 14.03 -8.51
C PHE A 225 -14.21 12.76 -7.72
N PHE A 226 -13.11 12.77 -6.94
CA PHE A 226 -12.72 11.65 -6.09
C PHE A 226 -13.82 11.26 -5.11
N MET A 227 -14.42 12.25 -4.42
CA MET A 227 -15.50 12.00 -3.47
C MET A 227 -16.76 11.45 -4.16
N THR A 228 -17.05 11.90 -5.37
CA THR A 228 -18.16 11.38 -6.17
C THR A 228 -17.94 9.92 -6.55
N GLN A 229 -16.74 9.55 -7.00
CA GLN A 229 -16.37 8.17 -7.29
C GLN A 229 -16.48 7.30 -6.05
N THR A 230 -15.90 7.73 -4.93
CA THR A 230 -15.97 7.02 -3.65
C THR A 230 -17.41 6.73 -3.23
N ARG A 231 -18.29 7.74 -3.27
CA ARG A 231 -19.71 7.56 -2.91
C ARG A 231 -20.43 6.58 -3.85
N ARG A 232 -20.10 6.57 -5.14
CA ARG A 232 -20.66 5.59 -6.09
C ARG A 232 -20.22 4.18 -5.71
N ILE A 233 -18.94 3.97 -5.42
CA ILE A 233 -18.42 2.67 -5.00
C ILE A 233 -19.12 2.20 -3.71
N PHE A 234 -19.26 3.08 -2.71
CA PHE A 234 -19.94 2.74 -1.46
C PHE A 234 -21.41 2.37 -1.66
N ARG A 235 -22.07 3.00 -2.63
CA ARG A 235 -23.44 2.67 -3.00
C ARG A 235 -23.54 1.35 -3.76
N ASP A 236 -22.67 1.15 -4.76
CA ASP A 236 -22.80 0.11 -5.78
C ASP A 236 -22.15 -1.23 -5.36
N ALA A 237 -21.21 -1.24 -4.43
CA ALA A 237 -20.72 -2.46 -3.81
C ALA A 237 -21.75 -3.03 -2.82
N ASP A 238 -21.91 -4.36 -2.82
CA ASP A 238 -22.81 -5.06 -1.92
C ASP A 238 -22.14 -5.38 -0.59
N LEU A 239 -20.81 -5.67 -0.61
CA LEU A 239 -20.05 -6.05 0.58
C LEU A 239 -18.62 -5.53 0.52
N PHE A 240 -18.14 -4.98 1.63
CA PHE A 240 -16.74 -4.64 1.87
C PHE A 240 -16.11 -5.60 2.88
N LEU A 241 -14.91 -6.07 2.58
CA LEU A 241 -14.11 -6.91 3.47
C LEU A 241 -12.94 -6.08 4.02
N ALA A 242 -12.94 -5.84 5.32
CA ALA A 242 -11.89 -5.07 6.00
C ALA A 242 -10.96 -6.01 6.79
N PRO A 243 -9.63 -6.02 6.56
CA PRO A 243 -8.71 -6.94 7.20
C PRO A 243 -8.35 -6.59 8.65
N SER A 244 -8.80 -5.43 9.13
CA SER A 244 -8.67 -5.00 10.52
C SER A 244 -9.93 -4.25 10.95
N GLU A 245 -10.22 -4.28 12.23
CA GLU A 245 -11.33 -3.50 12.80
C GLU A 245 -11.05 -1.99 12.71
N PHE A 246 -9.77 -1.60 12.85
CA PHE A 246 -9.32 -0.24 12.63
C PHE A 246 -9.71 0.26 11.23
N LEU A 247 -9.44 -0.52 10.18
CA LEU A 247 -9.80 -0.14 8.81
C LEU A 247 -11.32 -0.10 8.63
N ARG A 248 -12.04 -1.09 9.18
CA ARG A 248 -13.50 -1.13 9.15
C ARG A 248 -14.10 0.15 9.73
N GLN A 249 -13.66 0.55 10.92
CA GLN A 249 -14.16 1.76 11.59
C GLN A 249 -13.84 3.02 10.80
N ARG A 250 -12.63 3.12 10.21
CA ARG A 250 -12.26 4.25 9.34
C ARG A 250 -13.17 4.37 8.13
N TYR A 251 -13.51 3.27 7.50
CA TYR A 251 -14.42 3.30 6.34
C TYR A 251 -15.87 3.60 6.74
N VAL A 252 -16.33 3.09 7.87
CA VAL A 252 -17.65 3.43 8.42
C VAL A 252 -17.73 4.93 8.74
N SER A 253 -16.74 5.51 9.40
CA SER A 253 -16.70 6.95 9.69
C SER A 253 -16.65 7.82 8.43
N CYS A 254 -16.16 7.28 7.30
CA CYS A 254 -16.15 7.93 5.99
C CYS A 254 -17.39 7.64 5.12
N GLY A 255 -18.42 6.98 5.68
CA GLY A 255 -19.74 6.85 5.05
C GLY A 255 -20.03 5.50 4.39
N VAL A 256 -19.21 4.47 4.59
CA VAL A 256 -19.61 3.10 4.24
C VAL A 256 -20.68 2.64 5.23
N PRO A 257 -21.85 2.17 4.77
CA PRO A 257 -22.87 1.63 5.66
C PRO A 257 -22.34 0.45 6.47
N SER A 258 -22.53 0.48 7.78
CA SER A 258 -21.98 -0.52 8.71
C SER A 258 -22.45 -1.95 8.41
N GLU A 259 -23.62 -2.10 7.83
CA GLU A 259 -24.20 -3.39 7.38
C GLU A 259 -23.55 -3.93 6.11
N LYS A 260 -22.86 -3.10 5.37
CA LYS A 260 -22.14 -3.50 4.13
C LYS A 260 -20.65 -3.81 4.35
N ILE A 261 -20.12 -3.63 5.55
CA ILE A 261 -18.70 -3.84 5.82
C ILE A 261 -18.47 -4.81 6.97
N VAL A 262 -17.71 -5.86 6.70
CA VAL A 262 -17.38 -6.88 7.69
C VAL A 262 -15.88 -6.92 7.93
N TYR A 263 -15.49 -7.16 9.18
CA TYR A 263 -14.13 -7.50 9.53
C TYR A 263 -13.83 -8.95 9.13
N THR A 264 -12.75 -9.16 8.40
CA THR A 264 -12.27 -10.49 8.05
C THR A 264 -10.76 -10.48 7.89
N ARG A 265 -10.04 -11.28 8.66
CA ARG A 265 -8.59 -11.41 8.50
C ARG A 265 -8.24 -11.96 7.13
N TYR A 266 -7.07 -11.59 6.63
CA TYR A 266 -6.53 -12.21 5.42
C TYR A 266 -6.31 -13.70 5.62
N GLY A 267 -6.76 -14.51 4.66
CA GLY A 267 -6.36 -15.89 4.55
C GLY A 267 -4.89 -15.97 4.14
N MET A 268 -4.12 -16.78 4.85
CA MET A 268 -2.71 -16.98 4.58
C MET A 268 -2.45 -18.38 4.05
N ARG A 269 -1.55 -18.49 3.07
CA ARG A 269 -1.09 -19.80 2.62
C ARG A 269 -0.23 -20.43 3.73
N PRO A 270 -0.53 -21.65 4.16
CA PRO A 270 0.30 -22.34 5.12
C PRO A 270 1.68 -22.65 4.51
N PHE A 271 2.70 -22.53 5.32
CA PHE A 271 4.06 -22.96 5.01
C PHE A 271 4.71 -23.58 6.26
N SER A 272 5.75 -24.37 6.08
CA SER A 272 6.51 -24.91 7.18
C SER A 272 7.71 -24.02 7.47
N ARG A 273 7.91 -23.69 8.75
CA ARG A 273 9.15 -23.08 9.21
C ARG A 273 10.29 -24.10 9.06
N VAL A 274 11.37 -23.68 8.45
CA VAL A 274 12.61 -24.46 8.41
C VAL A 274 13.43 -24.07 9.62
N ALA A 275 13.56 -24.97 10.59
CA ALA A 275 14.30 -24.69 11.82
C ALA A 275 15.75 -24.31 11.49
N ARG A 276 16.29 -23.35 12.23
CA ARG A 276 17.71 -22.97 12.18
C ARG A 276 18.56 -24.12 12.73
N GLU A 277 19.59 -24.49 12.02
CA GLU A 277 20.58 -25.43 12.53
C GLU A 277 21.56 -24.72 13.49
N GLY A 278 21.61 -25.15 14.72
CA GLY A 278 22.51 -24.65 15.78
C GLY A 278 21.93 -23.50 16.59
N ALA A 279 22.20 -23.52 17.89
CA ALA A 279 21.93 -22.39 18.78
C ALA A 279 22.95 -21.28 18.51
N THR A 280 22.47 -20.03 18.33
CA THR A 280 23.34 -18.85 18.28
C THR A 280 23.29 -18.12 19.62
N GLU A 281 24.45 -17.67 20.06
CA GLU A 281 24.55 -16.84 21.28
C GLU A 281 23.92 -15.45 21.08
N ARG A 282 23.75 -15.02 19.82
CA ARG A 282 23.20 -13.69 19.42
C ARG A 282 21.77 -13.82 18.95
N LEU A 283 20.93 -12.87 19.38
CA LEU A 283 19.54 -12.81 18.95
C LEU A 283 19.44 -12.25 17.52
N ALA A 284 18.72 -12.92 16.64
CA ALA A 284 18.53 -12.51 15.26
C ALA A 284 17.21 -11.75 15.09
N PHE A 285 17.28 -10.43 14.99
CA PHE A 285 16.16 -9.59 14.58
C PHE A 285 16.02 -9.58 13.06
N GLY A 286 14.79 -9.59 12.56
CA GLY A 286 14.52 -9.54 11.13
C GLY A 286 13.55 -8.45 10.73
N TYR A 287 13.85 -7.76 9.65
CA TYR A 287 12.90 -6.93 8.90
C TYR A 287 12.61 -7.62 7.57
N ILE A 288 11.33 -7.71 7.20
CA ILE A 288 10.90 -8.32 5.93
C ILE A 288 9.90 -7.38 5.27
N GLY A 289 10.27 -6.78 4.12
CA GLY A 289 9.38 -5.87 3.41
C GLY A 289 10.09 -4.91 2.45
N ALA A 290 9.30 -4.09 1.77
CA ALA A 290 9.81 -3.09 0.85
C ALA A 290 10.63 -2.01 1.58
N LEU A 291 11.74 -1.58 0.98
CA LEU A 291 12.63 -0.57 1.55
C LEU A 291 12.20 0.83 1.09
N HIS A 292 11.37 1.47 1.87
CA HIS A 292 11.02 2.88 1.71
C HIS A 292 10.68 3.54 3.06
N ALA A 293 10.75 4.86 3.11
CA ALA A 293 10.74 5.63 4.36
C ALA A 293 9.54 5.31 5.27
N GLN A 294 8.35 5.10 4.70
CA GLN A 294 7.13 4.82 5.46
C GLN A 294 7.18 3.48 6.21
N LYS A 295 8.03 2.55 5.76
CA LYS A 295 8.22 1.24 6.42
C LYS A 295 9.18 1.29 7.62
N GLY A 296 9.80 2.45 7.89
CA GLY A 296 10.52 2.72 9.13
C GLY A 296 11.85 1.99 9.29
N VAL A 297 12.51 1.59 8.20
CA VAL A 297 13.82 0.91 8.28
C VAL A 297 14.89 1.81 8.93
N GLU A 298 14.84 3.14 8.67
CA GLU A 298 15.76 4.07 9.32
C GLU A 298 15.57 4.12 10.84
N LEU A 299 14.31 4.10 11.31
CA LEU A 299 13.98 4.02 12.73
C LEU A 299 14.53 2.73 13.36
N LEU A 300 14.41 1.60 12.65
CA LEU A 300 14.94 0.33 13.09
C LEU A 300 16.47 0.35 13.20
N LEU A 301 17.15 0.88 12.20
CA LEU A 301 18.61 1.03 12.21
C LEU A 301 19.08 1.96 13.34
N GLU A 302 18.37 3.04 13.59
CA GLU A 302 18.63 3.92 14.73
C GLU A 302 18.45 3.20 16.07
N ALA A 303 17.37 2.45 16.23
CA ALA A 303 17.10 1.65 17.43
C ALA A 303 18.13 0.53 17.64
N PHE A 304 18.62 -0.09 16.58
CA PHE A 304 19.59 -1.19 16.63
C PHE A 304 21.02 -0.72 16.91
N ARG A 305 21.36 0.54 16.66
CA ARG A 305 22.73 1.07 16.79
C ARG A 305 23.33 0.76 18.18
N GLY A 306 24.52 0.13 18.19
CA GLY A 306 25.22 -0.29 19.41
C GLY A 306 24.62 -1.52 20.09
N LEU A 307 23.78 -2.31 19.39
CA LEU A 307 23.35 -3.64 19.84
C LEU A 307 24.20 -4.77 19.19
N GLY A 308 25.09 -4.41 18.27
CA GLY A 308 25.80 -5.34 17.41
C GLY A 308 26.65 -6.39 18.10
N ASP A 309 27.06 -6.16 19.37
CA ASP A 309 27.79 -7.19 20.16
C ASP A 309 26.87 -8.28 20.72
N ARG A 310 25.55 -8.02 20.81
CA ARG A 310 24.55 -8.84 21.49
C ARG A 310 23.50 -9.44 20.56
N ALA A 311 23.31 -8.84 19.38
CA ALA A 311 22.30 -9.23 18.42
C ALA A 311 22.78 -9.01 16.98
N ASP A 312 22.08 -9.66 16.04
CA ASP A 312 22.21 -9.44 14.60
C ASP A 312 20.90 -8.87 14.03
N LEU A 313 20.99 -8.01 13.01
CA LEU A 313 19.85 -7.48 12.30
C LEU A 313 19.89 -7.88 10.82
N HIS A 314 18.89 -8.66 10.41
CA HIS A 314 18.73 -9.12 9.04
C HIS A 314 17.63 -8.35 8.32
N ILE A 315 17.95 -7.72 7.20
CA ILE A 315 17.01 -6.91 6.42
C ILE A 315 16.76 -7.57 5.07
N TYR A 316 15.54 -8.09 4.89
CA TYR A 316 15.07 -8.70 3.65
C TYR A 316 14.13 -7.74 2.92
N GLY A 317 14.48 -7.35 1.72
CA GLY A 317 13.71 -6.45 0.90
C GLY A 317 14.54 -5.68 -0.10
N SER A 318 13.88 -5.02 -1.02
CA SER A 318 14.54 -4.17 -2.01
C SER A 318 13.88 -2.80 -2.10
N ALA A 319 14.66 -1.82 -2.51
CA ALA A 319 14.16 -0.54 -2.95
C ALA A 319 13.66 -0.70 -4.38
N PHE A 320 12.39 -0.37 -4.64
CA PHE A 320 11.85 -0.46 -5.99
C PHE A 320 12.46 0.65 -6.86
N GLY A 321 13.15 0.26 -7.93
CA GLY A 321 13.76 0.95 -9.07
C GLY A 321 13.36 2.38 -9.45
N SER A 322 13.20 3.29 -8.50
CA SER A 322 13.06 4.72 -8.74
C SER A 322 14.27 5.46 -8.16
N PRO A 323 14.67 6.60 -8.73
CA PRO A 323 15.77 7.40 -8.19
C PRO A 323 15.60 7.80 -6.71
N ILE A 324 14.34 7.96 -6.25
CA ILE A 324 14.02 8.25 -4.84
C ILE A 324 14.35 7.03 -3.98
N SER A 325 13.99 5.84 -4.44
CA SER A 325 14.25 4.58 -3.74
C SER A 325 15.74 4.26 -3.70
N GLU A 326 16.49 4.54 -4.78
CA GLU A 326 17.95 4.37 -4.82
C GLU A 326 18.67 5.31 -3.85
N ASN A 327 18.24 6.57 -3.75
CA ASN A 327 18.78 7.51 -2.78
C ASN A 327 18.47 7.09 -1.35
N TYR A 328 17.28 6.55 -1.10
CA TYR A 328 16.91 5.98 0.19
C TYR A 328 17.78 4.77 0.53
N TRP A 329 17.97 3.85 -0.42
CA TRP A 329 18.83 2.69 -0.25
C TRP A 329 20.25 3.06 0.15
N ARG A 330 20.90 4.00 -0.56
CA ARG A 330 22.25 4.45 -0.22
C ARG A 330 22.32 4.98 1.21
N ARG A 331 21.32 5.78 1.62
CA ARG A 331 21.28 6.39 2.95
C ARG A 331 21.15 5.37 4.07
N ILE A 332 20.36 4.31 3.88
CA ILE A 332 20.18 3.29 4.90
C ILE A 332 21.28 2.24 4.92
N ASN A 333 22.00 2.07 3.82
CA ASN A 333 23.05 1.04 3.69
C ASN A 333 24.44 1.57 4.03
N ASP A 334 24.65 2.88 4.04
CA ASP A 334 25.96 3.49 4.25
C ASP A 334 26.33 3.53 5.75
N GLY A 335 27.57 3.14 6.08
CA GLY A 335 28.12 3.21 7.43
C GLY A 335 27.47 2.31 8.49
N GLN A 336 26.84 1.19 8.08
CA GLN A 336 26.20 0.27 9.04
C GLN A 336 27.23 -0.61 9.77
N GLU A 337 26.84 -1.08 10.96
CA GLU A 337 27.61 -2.05 11.75
C GLU A 337 27.67 -3.40 11.02
N THR A 338 28.70 -4.19 11.25
CA THR A 338 28.89 -5.52 10.63
C THR A 338 27.80 -6.53 11.03
N SER A 339 27.10 -6.27 12.12
CA SER A 339 25.95 -7.03 12.61
C SER A 339 24.64 -6.70 11.87
N VAL A 340 24.64 -5.72 10.96
CA VAL A 340 23.49 -5.40 10.10
C VAL A 340 23.72 -6.00 8.72
N VAL A 341 22.88 -6.95 8.33
CA VAL A 341 23.00 -7.68 7.06
C VAL A 341 21.80 -7.39 6.16
N PHE A 342 22.07 -6.80 5.00
CA PHE A 342 21.07 -6.60 3.96
C PHE A 342 21.08 -7.78 2.97
N HIS A 343 19.99 -8.51 2.89
CA HIS A 343 19.84 -9.68 2.01
C HIS A 343 19.28 -9.35 0.62
N GLY A 344 18.78 -8.13 0.42
CA GLY A 344 18.16 -7.74 -0.85
C GLY A 344 16.77 -8.33 -1.05
N ALA A 345 16.32 -8.38 -2.31
CA ALA A 345 15.04 -8.99 -2.67
C ALA A 345 15.03 -10.49 -2.37
N TYR A 346 13.89 -11.01 -1.96
CA TYR A 346 13.71 -12.42 -1.64
C TYR A 346 12.49 -13.00 -2.38
N ASP A 347 12.51 -14.31 -2.58
CA ASP A 347 11.37 -15.07 -3.06
C ASP A 347 10.47 -15.44 -1.87
N ASN A 348 9.19 -15.08 -1.94
CA ASN A 348 8.23 -15.39 -0.88
C ASN A 348 8.04 -16.90 -0.64
N GLN A 349 8.36 -17.75 -1.59
CA GLN A 349 8.38 -19.21 -1.39
C GLN A 349 9.40 -19.65 -0.34
N ARG A 350 10.42 -18.81 -0.08
CA ARG A 350 11.46 -19.05 0.94
C ARG A 350 11.12 -18.48 2.33
N ILE A 351 9.91 -17.92 2.51
CA ILE A 351 9.54 -17.23 3.76
C ILE A 351 9.72 -18.13 4.99
N GLY A 352 9.42 -19.42 4.89
CA GLY A 352 9.61 -20.37 5.97
C GLY A 352 11.08 -20.56 6.39
N ALA A 353 12.02 -20.52 5.43
CA ALA A 353 13.46 -20.56 5.71
C ALA A 353 13.95 -19.24 6.30
N ILE A 354 13.47 -18.12 5.78
CA ILE A 354 13.81 -16.79 6.30
C ILE A 354 13.36 -16.66 7.76
N LEU A 355 12.10 -16.95 8.05
CA LEU A 355 11.58 -16.93 9.42
C LEU A 355 12.26 -17.94 10.33
N GLY A 356 12.69 -19.07 9.79
CA GLY A 356 13.48 -20.06 10.52
C GLY A 356 14.84 -19.56 10.98
N SER A 357 15.41 -18.57 10.31
CA SER A 357 16.70 -17.95 10.69
C SER A 357 16.55 -16.75 11.65
N LEU A 358 15.33 -16.36 11.98
CA LEU A 358 15.03 -15.21 12.83
C LEU A 358 14.45 -15.64 14.18
N ASP A 359 14.79 -14.90 15.22
CA ASP A 359 14.21 -15.04 16.54
C ASP A 359 13.06 -14.07 16.77
N VAL A 360 13.12 -12.86 16.16
CA VAL A 360 12.11 -11.81 16.30
C VAL A 360 11.95 -11.09 14.97
N VAL A 361 10.71 -10.86 14.54
CA VAL A 361 10.43 -9.97 13.41
C VAL A 361 10.09 -8.57 13.90
N VAL A 362 10.68 -7.54 13.29
CA VAL A 362 10.39 -6.15 13.61
C VAL A 362 9.63 -5.48 12.47
N VAL A 363 8.47 -4.89 12.77
CA VAL A 363 7.63 -4.16 11.82
C VAL A 363 7.53 -2.69 12.27
N PRO A 364 8.53 -1.85 11.91
CA PRO A 364 8.68 -0.51 12.44
C PRO A 364 7.94 0.57 11.63
N SER A 365 6.89 0.19 10.91
CA SER A 365 6.15 1.06 9.99
C SER A 365 5.70 2.36 10.67
N LEU A 366 5.92 3.49 9.98
CA LEU A 366 5.62 4.84 10.45
C LEU A 366 4.22 5.34 10.05
N TRP A 367 3.45 4.49 9.39
CA TRP A 367 2.13 4.79 8.87
C TRP A 367 1.09 3.77 9.37
N TYR A 368 -0.19 4.02 9.07
CA TYR A 368 -1.24 3.04 9.38
C TYR A 368 -1.13 1.84 8.44
N GLU A 369 -0.63 0.74 8.96
CA GLU A 369 -0.78 -0.56 8.29
C GLU A 369 -2.17 -1.13 8.59
N ASN A 370 -2.77 -1.79 7.61
CA ASN A 370 -4.09 -2.39 7.79
C ASN A 370 -4.00 -3.79 8.37
N SER A 371 -3.24 -4.66 7.70
CA SER A 371 -3.03 -6.05 8.13
C SER A 371 -1.74 -6.56 7.48
N PRO A 372 -0.56 -6.20 8.01
CA PRO A 372 0.72 -6.59 7.40
C PRO A 372 0.84 -8.11 7.29
N LEU A 373 1.03 -8.60 6.07
CA LEU A 373 1.21 -10.04 5.84
C LEU A 373 2.42 -10.57 6.60
N THR A 374 3.48 -9.77 6.73
CA THR A 374 4.70 -10.13 7.47
C THR A 374 4.43 -10.49 8.92
N ILE A 375 3.50 -9.81 9.62
CA ILE A 375 3.11 -10.17 10.99
C ILE A 375 2.44 -11.54 11.00
N GLN A 376 1.51 -11.77 10.07
CA GLN A 376 0.80 -13.04 9.99
C GLN A 376 1.74 -14.19 9.57
N GLU A 377 2.68 -13.93 8.66
CA GLU A 377 3.73 -14.88 8.28
C GLU A 377 4.63 -15.21 9.47
N ALA A 378 5.04 -14.20 10.25
CA ALA A 378 5.83 -14.42 11.46
C ALA A 378 5.09 -15.33 12.44
N PHE A 379 3.81 -15.13 12.68
CA PHE A 379 3.00 -15.98 13.57
C PHE A 379 2.83 -17.40 13.05
N ILE A 380 2.62 -17.60 11.74
CA ILE A 380 2.62 -18.95 11.14
C ILE A 380 3.97 -19.63 11.34
N GLY A 381 5.06 -18.87 11.23
CA GLY A 381 6.41 -19.34 11.49
C GLY A 381 6.74 -19.51 12.98
N GLY A 382 5.84 -19.16 13.91
CA GLY A 382 6.10 -19.20 15.35
C GLY A 382 7.16 -18.20 15.80
N VAL A 383 7.27 -17.05 15.14
CA VAL A 383 8.24 -15.99 15.43
C VAL A 383 7.50 -14.79 16.06
N PRO A 384 7.87 -14.34 17.26
CA PRO A 384 7.28 -13.16 17.89
C PRO A 384 7.62 -11.88 17.13
N VAL A 385 6.79 -10.84 17.34
CA VAL A 385 6.88 -9.60 16.58
C VAL A 385 7.04 -8.38 17.49
N ILE A 386 7.95 -7.47 17.16
CA ILE A 386 7.92 -6.10 17.68
C ILE A 386 7.27 -5.19 16.63
N THR A 387 6.23 -4.46 17.02
CA THR A 387 5.54 -3.56 16.08
C THR A 387 5.10 -2.26 16.73
N ALA A 388 4.86 -1.23 15.91
CA ALA A 388 4.31 0.02 16.41
C ALA A 388 2.88 -0.17 16.93
N ASN A 389 2.57 0.42 18.09
CA ASN A 389 1.22 0.40 18.69
C ASN A 389 0.27 1.31 17.90
N ARG A 390 -0.09 0.91 16.66
CA ARG A 390 -0.94 1.72 15.79
C ARG A 390 -1.64 0.90 14.70
N GLY A 391 -2.91 1.27 14.44
CA GLY A 391 -3.70 0.72 13.34
C GLY A 391 -3.85 -0.79 13.41
N GLY A 392 -3.92 -1.45 12.26
CA GLY A 392 -4.05 -2.91 12.19
C GLY A 392 -2.86 -3.70 12.75
N MET A 393 -1.68 -3.06 12.90
CA MET A 393 -0.53 -3.70 13.57
C MET A 393 -0.84 -4.00 15.04
N ALA A 394 -1.38 -3.00 15.75
CA ALA A 394 -1.73 -3.13 17.16
C ALA A 394 -2.84 -4.17 17.41
N GLU A 395 -3.72 -4.39 16.41
CA GLU A 395 -4.78 -5.40 16.52
C GLU A 395 -4.26 -6.83 16.30
N LEU A 396 -3.20 -6.99 15.52
CA LEU A 396 -2.65 -8.30 15.19
C LEU A 396 -1.77 -8.86 16.30
N VAL A 397 -1.05 -8.00 17.02
CA VAL A 397 -0.06 -8.39 18.04
C VAL A 397 -0.64 -8.13 19.43
N ARG A 398 -0.64 -9.14 20.28
CA ARG A 398 -1.00 -9.00 21.70
C ARG A 398 0.24 -8.66 22.49
N ASP A 399 0.32 -7.43 22.97
CA ASP A 399 1.49 -6.93 23.71
C ASP A 399 1.81 -7.80 24.94
N GLY A 400 3.07 -8.21 25.05
CA GLY A 400 3.54 -9.10 26.12
C GLY A 400 3.11 -10.57 25.99
N VAL A 401 2.47 -11.00 24.88
CA VAL A 401 2.00 -12.39 24.68
C VAL A 401 2.59 -13.03 23.43
N ASP A 402 2.37 -12.45 22.26
CA ASP A 402 2.90 -12.93 20.97
C ASP A 402 3.82 -11.91 20.31
N GLY A 403 4.11 -10.82 21.02
CA GLY A 403 5.03 -9.76 20.60
C GLY A 403 5.03 -8.59 21.55
N LEU A 404 5.71 -7.53 21.15
CA LEU A 404 5.81 -6.29 21.92
C LEU A 404 5.39 -5.09 21.08
N HIS A 405 4.74 -4.13 21.72
CA HIS A 405 4.42 -2.84 21.13
C HIS A 405 5.44 -1.79 21.51
N PHE A 406 5.78 -0.94 20.54
CA PHE A 406 6.53 0.30 20.80
C PHE A 406 5.76 1.52 20.31
N ARG A 407 6.09 2.70 20.85
CA ARG A 407 5.47 3.98 20.47
C ARG A 407 5.86 4.35 19.05
N LEU A 408 4.88 4.60 18.19
CA LEU A 408 5.08 4.96 16.80
C LEU A 408 6.13 6.07 16.62
N GLY A 409 7.17 5.81 15.82
CA GLY A 409 8.22 6.77 15.52
C GLY A 409 9.25 7.00 16.63
N ASP A 410 9.21 6.21 17.71
CA ASP A 410 10.11 6.33 18.84
C ASP A 410 11.20 5.24 18.79
N ALA A 411 12.38 5.62 18.31
CA ALA A 411 13.53 4.72 18.21
C ALA A 411 14.05 4.27 19.58
N ALA A 412 13.92 5.12 20.60
CA ALA A 412 14.38 4.79 21.96
C ALA A 412 13.49 3.71 22.59
N ASP A 413 12.17 3.81 22.42
CA ASP A 413 11.23 2.81 22.90
C ASP A 413 11.39 1.49 22.13
N LEU A 414 11.54 1.55 20.79
CA LEU A 414 11.86 0.35 20.00
C LEU A 414 13.14 -0.33 20.48
N ARG A 415 14.19 0.46 20.76
CA ARG A 415 15.44 -0.05 21.32
C ARG A 415 15.22 -0.72 22.68
N GLU A 416 14.41 -0.14 23.56
CA GLU A 416 14.06 -0.72 24.86
C GLU A 416 13.43 -2.10 24.71
N LYS A 417 12.47 -2.25 23.76
CA LYS A 417 11.84 -3.54 23.47
C LYS A 417 12.84 -4.57 22.91
N MET A 418 13.75 -4.13 22.05
CA MET A 418 14.82 -5.02 21.53
C MET A 418 15.77 -5.45 22.65
N LEU A 419 16.21 -4.53 23.50
CA LEU A 419 17.06 -4.83 24.66
C LEU A 419 16.38 -5.79 25.62
N HIS A 420 15.10 -5.58 25.90
CA HIS A 420 14.33 -6.46 26.77
C HIS A 420 14.39 -7.93 26.30
N LEU A 421 14.21 -8.18 25.00
CA LEU A 421 14.29 -9.54 24.45
C LEU A 421 15.72 -10.10 24.44
N VAL A 422 16.74 -9.25 24.27
CA VAL A 422 18.14 -9.68 24.36
C VAL A 422 18.50 -10.12 25.79
N GLU A 423 17.93 -9.46 26.79
CA GLU A 423 18.18 -9.72 28.22
C GLU A 423 17.34 -10.86 28.78
N HIS A 424 16.18 -11.14 28.20
CA HIS A 424 15.20 -12.12 28.68
C HIS A 424 14.82 -13.07 27.53
N ARG A 425 15.74 -13.98 27.18
CA ARG A 425 15.55 -14.92 26.04
C ARG A 425 14.55 -16.05 26.32
N ASP A 426 14.18 -16.23 27.56
CA ASP A 426 13.28 -17.31 28.01
C ASP A 426 11.81 -16.87 28.05
N VAL A 427 11.52 -15.64 27.58
CA VAL A 427 10.17 -15.04 27.56
C VAL A 427 9.50 -15.22 26.15
#